data_d950bde0cdcc594c4b5b09d2e510ba23
#
_entry.id   d950bde0cdcc594c4b5b09d2e510ba23
#
_cell.length_a   1.000
_cell.length_b   1.000
_cell.length_c   1.000
_cell.angle_alpha   90.00
_cell.angle_beta   90.00
_cell.angle_gamma   90.00
#
_symmetry.space_group_name_H-M   'P 1'
#
loop_
_entity.id
_entity.type
_entity.pdbx_description
1 polymer ?
#
loop_
_entity_poly.entity_id
_entity_poly.type
_entity_poly.pdbx_seq_one_letter_code
_entity_poly.pdbx_strand_id
1 'polypeptide(L)'
;MDWEDHGATLKVDGQEIPVQTADYSNPANVVGDLVIVDTLESLQTANLKGRICVLTGELTAEVLMPKNFTFYNPESHQQIIAALESGEPAAIISVSHSDEPTAVIQDGDFEIPVLGVSQNDGEKLQSGHRAQVVIKTSRSKSTGENVLGYLGEGKKIAIVAHIDTAPKTIGALDNASGVATLLAIAEKLKDCHGKSALEFVIMNGEDNYAMPGEMVVSEKLAAELATYKIVVNLDGIGMRGSKIAYSDYELPDDFKEVSEKTFSQGEEFVTVDPWPMGDHMVYVAMGVPAIALTSADVFAQMDSLHGDADNADVVDVKMCDVVADAVARFIEAID
;
A
#
# COMPACT_ATOMS: atom_id res chain seq x y z
N MET A 1 0.31 13.76 -3.63
CA MET A 1 -0.23 14.21 -4.95
C MET A 1 -1.70 13.80 -5.00
N ASP A 2 -2.60 14.72 -5.36
CA ASP A 2 -3.98 14.35 -5.68
C ASP A 2 -4.05 13.90 -7.12
N TRP A 3 -4.74 12.80 -7.36
CA TRP A 3 -4.93 12.22 -8.66
C TRP A 3 -6.39 11.79 -8.82
N GLU A 4 -6.97 12.09 -9.97
CA GLU A 4 -8.35 11.73 -10.29
C GLU A 4 -8.41 11.02 -11.65
N ASP A 5 -9.14 9.90 -11.70
CA ASP A 5 -9.41 9.15 -12.92
C ASP A 5 -10.78 9.54 -13.49
N HIS A 6 -10.79 9.98 -14.74
CA HIS A 6 -11.99 10.30 -15.50
C HIS A 6 -12.21 9.32 -16.66
N GLY A 7 -11.50 8.18 -16.63
CA GLY A 7 -11.63 7.06 -17.57
C GLY A 7 -10.59 7.07 -18.70
N ALA A 8 -10.43 5.89 -19.27
CA ALA A 8 -9.53 5.68 -20.41
C ALA A 8 -10.24 4.89 -21.53
N THR A 9 -9.70 4.99 -22.75
CA THR A 9 -10.10 4.16 -23.89
C THR A 9 -8.87 3.73 -24.67
N LEU A 10 -8.91 2.48 -25.12
CA LEU A 10 -7.95 1.90 -26.06
C LEU A 10 -8.69 1.42 -27.29
N LYS A 11 -8.26 1.85 -28.48
CA LYS A 11 -8.73 1.32 -29.76
C LYS A 11 -7.56 0.78 -30.55
N VAL A 12 -7.66 -0.46 -31.01
CA VAL A 12 -6.64 -1.11 -31.84
C VAL A 12 -7.31 -1.45 -33.17
N ASP A 13 -6.78 -0.93 -34.29
CA ASP A 13 -7.35 -1.06 -35.63
C ASP A 13 -8.86 -0.72 -35.67
N GLY A 14 -9.28 0.25 -34.83
CA GLY A 14 -10.66 0.73 -34.73
C GLY A 14 -11.57 -0.08 -33.79
N GLN A 15 -11.10 -1.18 -33.23
CA GLN A 15 -11.82 -1.97 -32.24
C GLN A 15 -11.47 -1.49 -30.81
N GLU A 16 -12.49 -1.30 -29.97
CA GLU A 16 -12.30 -0.90 -28.57
C GLU A 16 -11.94 -2.12 -27.72
N ILE A 17 -10.97 -1.93 -26.82
CA ILE A 17 -10.47 -2.96 -25.89
C ILE A 17 -10.73 -2.43 -24.48
N PRO A 18 -11.27 -3.26 -23.56
CA PRO A 18 -11.44 -2.89 -22.16
C PRO A 18 -10.08 -2.58 -21.51
N VAL A 19 -10.05 -1.52 -20.71
CA VAL A 19 -8.82 -1.05 -20.06
C VAL A 19 -9.10 -0.56 -18.65
N GLN A 20 -8.06 -0.56 -17.83
CA GLN A 20 -7.98 0.16 -16.56
C GLN A 20 -6.90 1.24 -16.67
N THR A 21 -7.21 2.44 -16.20
CA THR A 21 -6.20 3.49 -16.03
C THR A 21 -5.26 3.10 -14.90
N ALA A 22 -3.96 3.14 -15.14
CA ALA A 22 -2.98 2.97 -14.06
C ALA A 22 -3.11 4.11 -13.06
N ASP A 23 -3.01 3.78 -11.78
CA ASP A 23 -3.05 4.78 -10.74
C ASP A 23 -1.88 5.76 -10.88
N TYR A 24 -2.15 7.01 -10.63
CA TYR A 24 -1.23 8.15 -10.85
C TYR A 24 -0.81 8.39 -12.32
N SER A 25 -1.36 7.68 -13.31
CA SER A 25 -1.01 7.90 -14.71
C SER A 25 -1.30 9.33 -15.17
N ASN A 26 -0.43 9.86 -16.01
CA ASN A 26 -0.64 11.11 -16.71
C ASN A 26 -1.75 11.00 -17.78
N PRO A 27 -2.45 12.10 -18.12
CA PRO A 27 -3.39 12.12 -19.22
C PRO A 27 -2.68 11.91 -20.57
N ALA A 28 -3.38 11.28 -21.52
CA ALA A 28 -2.89 11.03 -22.87
C ALA A 28 -3.98 11.13 -23.94
N ASN A 29 -3.58 11.52 -25.14
CA ASN A 29 -4.36 11.34 -26.36
C ASN A 29 -3.38 11.11 -27.50
N VAL A 30 -2.98 9.85 -27.68
CA VAL A 30 -1.92 9.47 -28.59
C VAL A 30 -2.38 8.41 -29.58
N VAL A 31 -1.81 8.44 -30.79
CA VAL A 31 -2.04 7.45 -31.84
C VAL A 31 -0.66 6.97 -32.31
N GLY A 32 -0.39 5.68 -32.21
CA GLY A 32 0.90 5.11 -32.56
C GLY A 32 0.81 3.65 -32.97
N ASP A 33 1.92 3.13 -33.46
CA ASP A 33 2.04 1.71 -33.73
C ASP A 33 2.45 0.98 -32.45
N LEU A 34 1.89 -0.20 -32.20
CA LEU A 34 2.23 -1.05 -31.07
C LEU A 34 3.65 -1.65 -31.24
N VAL A 35 4.39 -1.67 -30.16
CA VAL A 35 5.66 -2.41 -30.02
C VAL A 35 5.55 -3.29 -28.78
N ILE A 36 5.53 -4.60 -28.97
CA ILE A 36 5.41 -5.56 -27.87
C ILE A 36 6.80 -5.95 -27.40
N VAL A 37 7.00 -5.94 -26.11
CA VAL A 37 8.24 -6.34 -25.43
C VAL A 37 7.88 -7.22 -24.21
N ASP A 38 8.65 -8.28 -23.99
CA ASP A 38 8.37 -9.32 -23.01
C ASP A 38 9.52 -9.60 -22.03
N THR A 39 10.71 -9.09 -22.34
CA THR A 39 11.93 -9.23 -21.54
C THR A 39 12.66 -7.90 -21.43
N LEU A 40 13.51 -7.73 -20.42
CA LEU A 40 14.34 -6.53 -20.27
C LEU A 40 15.23 -6.31 -21.50
N GLU A 41 15.79 -7.37 -22.11
CA GLU A 41 16.61 -7.28 -23.33
C GLU A 41 15.79 -6.76 -24.51
N SER A 42 14.57 -7.28 -24.73
CA SER A 42 13.67 -6.83 -25.78
C SER A 42 13.27 -5.37 -25.59
N LEU A 43 13.01 -4.97 -24.33
CA LEU A 43 12.70 -3.59 -23.96
C LEU A 43 13.85 -2.63 -24.26
N GLN A 44 15.07 -2.97 -23.87
CA GLN A 44 16.28 -2.14 -24.07
C GLN A 44 16.67 -1.97 -25.54
N THR A 45 16.33 -2.93 -26.39
CA THR A 45 16.71 -2.92 -27.82
C THR A 45 15.59 -2.42 -28.73
N ALA A 46 14.35 -2.32 -28.23
CA ALA A 46 13.20 -1.89 -29.01
C ALA A 46 13.27 -0.40 -29.38
N ASN A 47 12.80 -0.07 -30.56
CA ASN A 47 12.62 1.33 -30.95
C ASN A 47 11.23 1.81 -30.46
N LEU A 48 11.19 2.42 -29.27
CA LEU A 48 9.94 2.83 -28.60
C LEU A 48 9.55 4.28 -28.86
N LYS A 49 10.49 5.12 -29.30
CA LYS A 49 10.29 6.58 -29.36
C LYS A 49 9.04 6.98 -30.15
N GLY A 50 8.10 7.60 -29.45
CA GLY A 50 6.81 8.06 -30.00
C GLY A 50 5.84 6.94 -30.40
N ARG A 51 6.13 5.68 -30.05
CA ARG A 51 5.24 4.52 -30.26
C ARG A 51 4.51 4.16 -28.97
N ILE A 52 3.60 3.22 -29.06
CA ILE A 52 2.88 2.68 -27.92
C ILE A 52 3.56 1.36 -27.51
N CYS A 53 4.20 1.35 -26.35
CA CYS A 53 4.87 0.17 -25.81
C CYS A 53 3.86 -0.76 -25.13
N VAL A 54 3.89 -2.05 -25.46
CA VAL A 54 3.08 -3.08 -24.80
C VAL A 54 4.03 -3.95 -23.98
N LEU A 55 3.90 -3.88 -22.66
CA LEU A 55 4.62 -4.72 -21.71
C LEU A 55 3.86 -6.03 -21.50
N THR A 56 4.58 -7.14 -21.55
CA THR A 56 4.05 -8.49 -21.31
C THR A 56 5.15 -9.40 -20.76
N GLY A 57 4.84 -10.67 -20.51
CA GLY A 57 5.82 -11.66 -20.06
C GLY A 57 6.45 -11.32 -18.71
N GLU A 58 7.78 -11.42 -18.62
CA GLU A 58 8.50 -11.15 -17.37
C GLU A 58 8.39 -9.70 -16.90
N LEU A 59 8.13 -8.76 -17.82
CA LEU A 59 8.01 -7.32 -17.49
C LEU A 59 6.73 -6.96 -16.74
N THR A 60 5.77 -7.89 -16.69
CA THR A 60 4.48 -7.69 -16.01
C THR A 60 4.20 -8.77 -14.96
N ALA A 61 5.24 -9.49 -14.51
CA ALA A 61 5.11 -10.57 -13.53
C ALA A 61 4.63 -10.08 -12.13
N GLU A 62 4.95 -8.84 -11.80
CA GLU A 62 4.56 -8.19 -10.56
C GLU A 62 4.39 -6.67 -10.76
N VAL A 63 3.75 -6.00 -9.83
CA VAL A 63 3.66 -4.53 -9.80
C VAL A 63 5.06 -3.97 -9.51
N LEU A 64 5.50 -3.01 -10.34
CA LEU A 64 6.81 -2.41 -10.19
C LEU A 64 6.81 -1.40 -9.04
N MET A 65 7.86 -1.43 -8.22
CA MET A 65 8.04 -0.41 -7.20
C MET A 65 8.21 0.97 -7.84
N PRO A 66 7.65 2.03 -7.22
CA PRO A 66 7.82 3.39 -7.71
C PRO A 66 9.31 3.76 -7.81
N LYS A 67 9.67 4.51 -8.85
CA LYS A 67 11.09 4.76 -9.19
C LYS A 67 11.91 5.45 -8.09
N ASN A 68 11.25 6.24 -7.25
CA ASN A 68 11.87 6.95 -6.13
C ASN A 68 11.60 6.30 -4.76
N PHE A 69 11.02 5.10 -4.74
CA PHE A 69 10.73 4.41 -3.49
C PHE A 69 12.01 4.00 -2.76
N THR A 70 12.12 4.37 -1.48
CA THR A 70 13.37 4.29 -0.72
C THR A 70 13.49 3.07 0.18
N PHE A 71 12.37 2.45 0.57
CA PHE A 71 12.40 1.32 1.50
C PHE A 71 12.76 -0.01 0.81
N TYR A 72 12.21 -0.23 -0.37
CA TYR A 72 12.45 -1.44 -1.15
C TYR A 72 12.29 -1.12 -2.65
N ASN A 73 13.35 -1.22 -3.42
CA ASN A 73 13.30 -1.00 -4.86
C ASN A 73 14.31 -1.92 -5.58
N PRO A 74 13.86 -3.11 -6.05
CA PRO A 74 14.73 -4.08 -6.71
C PRO A 74 15.42 -3.50 -7.95
N GLU A 75 16.66 -3.92 -8.19
CA GLU A 75 17.43 -3.47 -9.37
C GLU A 75 16.70 -3.80 -10.68
N SER A 76 16.00 -4.94 -10.76
CA SER A 76 15.17 -5.32 -11.91
C SER A 76 14.10 -4.28 -12.23
N HIS A 77 13.37 -3.79 -11.20
CA HIS A 77 12.35 -2.75 -11.37
C HIS A 77 12.95 -1.42 -11.83
N GLN A 78 14.06 -1.02 -11.22
CA GLN A 78 14.79 0.20 -11.63
C GLN A 78 15.26 0.13 -13.09
N GLN A 79 15.75 -1.03 -13.54
CA GLN A 79 16.20 -1.24 -14.93
C GLN A 79 15.05 -1.16 -15.93
N ILE A 80 13.87 -1.72 -15.60
CA ILE A 80 12.67 -1.64 -16.45
C ILE A 80 12.21 -0.18 -16.57
N ILE A 81 12.06 0.53 -15.46
CA ILE A 81 11.66 1.94 -15.44
C ILE A 81 12.64 2.81 -16.23
N ALA A 82 13.96 2.65 -16.00
CA ALA A 82 14.99 3.39 -16.71
C ALA A 82 14.99 3.11 -18.24
N ALA A 83 14.75 1.86 -18.64
CA ALA A 83 14.66 1.50 -20.05
C ALA A 83 13.43 2.12 -20.72
N LEU A 84 12.28 2.14 -20.04
CA LEU A 84 11.05 2.80 -20.52
C LEU A 84 11.25 4.31 -20.66
N GLU A 85 11.81 4.99 -19.66
CA GLU A 85 12.08 6.43 -19.73
C GLU A 85 13.07 6.77 -20.85
N SER A 86 14.13 5.96 -21.03
CA SER A 86 15.12 6.14 -22.09
C SER A 86 14.55 5.88 -23.49
N GLY A 87 13.58 4.96 -23.60
CA GLY A 87 12.92 4.60 -24.86
C GLY A 87 11.92 5.64 -25.35
N GLU A 88 11.46 6.54 -24.48
CA GLU A 88 10.49 7.61 -24.76
C GLU A 88 9.22 7.13 -25.52
N PRO A 89 8.52 6.04 -25.09
CA PRO A 89 7.25 5.69 -25.69
C PRO A 89 6.20 6.78 -25.44
N ALA A 90 5.25 6.93 -26.36
CA ALA A 90 4.15 7.91 -26.22
C ALA A 90 3.11 7.48 -25.17
N ALA A 91 2.95 6.18 -24.96
CA ALA A 91 2.14 5.56 -23.91
C ALA A 91 2.59 4.11 -23.70
N ILE A 92 2.19 3.56 -22.55
CA ILE A 92 2.45 2.16 -22.18
C ILE A 92 1.12 1.44 -21.99
N ILE A 93 1.03 0.21 -22.48
CA ILE A 93 -0.03 -0.75 -22.22
C ILE A 93 0.61 -1.90 -21.43
N SER A 94 0.14 -2.15 -20.22
CA SER A 94 0.56 -3.26 -19.38
C SER A 94 -0.42 -4.41 -19.54
N VAL A 95 0.06 -5.61 -19.90
CA VAL A 95 -0.78 -6.80 -20.01
C VAL A 95 -0.76 -7.54 -18.68
N SER A 96 -1.91 -7.64 -18.03
CA SER A 96 -2.10 -8.40 -16.80
C SER A 96 -1.87 -9.90 -17.00
N HIS A 97 -1.54 -10.64 -15.93
CA HIS A 97 -1.53 -12.10 -15.89
C HIS A 97 -2.88 -12.72 -15.48
N SER A 98 -3.93 -11.88 -15.39
CA SER A 98 -5.28 -12.28 -15.00
C SER A 98 -6.32 -11.79 -16.03
N ASP A 99 -7.58 -12.18 -15.83
CA ASP A 99 -8.70 -11.69 -16.64
C ASP A 99 -9.11 -10.26 -16.25
N GLU A 100 -8.59 -9.72 -15.15
CA GLU A 100 -8.78 -8.33 -14.75
C GLU A 100 -7.65 -7.46 -15.31
N PRO A 101 -7.99 -6.30 -15.93
CA PRO A 101 -6.99 -5.38 -16.44
C PRO A 101 -6.27 -4.70 -15.27
N THR A 102 -4.99 -4.95 -15.12
CA THR A 102 -4.14 -4.36 -14.07
C THR A 102 -2.90 -3.74 -14.68
N ALA A 103 -2.53 -2.55 -14.25
CA ALA A 103 -1.29 -1.91 -14.66
C ALA A 103 -0.17 -2.19 -13.65
N VAL A 104 1.01 -2.52 -14.14
CA VAL A 104 2.18 -2.82 -13.29
C VAL A 104 2.98 -1.58 -12.87
N ILE A 105 2.67 -0.40 -13.43
CA ILE A 105 3.30 0.88 -13.06
C ILE A 105 2.24 1.75 -12.44
N GLN A 106 2.34 2.00 -11.14
CA GLN A 106 1.44 2.83 -10.32
C GLN A 106 2.31 3.86 -9.58
N ASP A 107 2.80 4.84 -10.32
CA ASP A 107 3.86 5.73 -9.83
C ASP A 107 3.59 7.19 -10.27
N GLY A 108 3.39 8.06 -9.30
CA GLY A 108 3.17 9.48 -9.52
C GLY A 108 4.42 10.25 -9.98
N ASP A 109 5.60 9.68 -9.86
CA ASP A 109 6.85 10.24 -10.35
C ASP A 109 7.20 9.75 -11.77
N PHE A 110 6.44 8.80 -12.29
CA PHE A 110 6.59 8.30 -13.66
C PHE A 110 5.74 9.13 -14.62
N GLU A 111 6.37 9.66 -15.67
CA GLU A 111 5.73 10.66 -16.52
C GLU A 111 5.08 10.10 -17.79
N ILE A 112 5.41 8.87 -18.20
CA ILE A 112 4.83 8.26 -19.39
C ILE A 112 3.43 7.71 -19.04
N PRO A 113 2.39 8.02 -19.84
CA PRO A 113 1.04 7.54 -19.57
C PRO A 113 0.93 6.01 -19.63
N VAL A 114 0.23 5.40 -18.67
CA VAL A 114 0.08 3.95 -18.53
C VAL A 114 -1.38 3.55 -18.41
N LEU A 115 -1.75 2.45 -19.05
CA LEU A 115 -3.01 1.73 -18.81
C LEU A 115 -2.77 0.22 -18.76
N GLY A 116 -3.70 -0.50 -18.14
CA GLY A 116 -3.71 -1.96 -18.07
C GLY A 116 -4.77 -2.58 -18.98
N VAL A 117 -4.48 -3.77 -19.49
CA VAL A 117 -5.43 -4.65 -20.19
C VAL A 117 -5.38 -6.04 -19.58
N SER A 118 -6.46 -6.79 -19.68
CA SER A 118 -6.51 -8.19 -19.24
C SER A 118 -5.57 -9.07 -20.07
N GLN A 119 -5.24 -10.26 -19.56
CA GLN A 119 -4.47 -11.26 -20.31
C GLN A 119 -5.13 -11.59 -21.64
N ASN A 120 -6.43 -11.90 -21.62
CA ASN A 120 -7.19 -12.28 -22.81
C ASN A 120 -7.23 -11.15 -23.88
N ASP A 121 -7.24 -9.90 -23.46
CA ASP A 121 -7.21 -8.76 -24.38
C ASP A 121 -5.81 -8.45 -24.86
N GLY A 122 -4.81 -8.67 -24.02
CA GLY A 122 -3.39 -8.55 -24.36
C GLY A 122 -2.97 -9.50 -25.50
N GLU A 123 -3.48 -10.73 -25.51
CA GLU A 123 -3.21 -11.73 -26.57
C GLU A 123 -3.68 -11.29 -27.97
N LYS A 124 -4.61 -10.33 -28.04
CA LYS A 124 -5.11 -9.77 -29.31
C LYS A 124 -4.20 -8.66 -29.86
N LEU A 125 -3.27 -8.15 -29.03
CA LEU A 125 -2.36 -7.09 -29.43
C LEU A 125 -1.21 -7.66 -30.29
N GLN A 126 -0.84 -6.98 -31.35
CA GLN A 126 0.25 -7.40 -32.22
C GLN A 126 1.15 -6.20 -32.59
N SER A 127 2.45 -6.42 -32.66
CA SER A 127 3.39 -5.39 -33.07
C SER A 127 3.08 -4.88 -34.49
N GLY A 128 3.09 -3.56 -34.64
CA GLY A 128 2.74 -2.88 -35.90
C GLY A 128 1.27 -2.57 -36.09
N HIS A 129 0.35 -3.08 -35.26
CA HIS A 129 -1.03 -2.63 -35.27
C HIS A 129 -1.12 -1.17 -34.84
N ARG A 130 -2.08 -0.45 -35.40
CA ARG A 130 -2.31 0.96 -35.07
C ARG A 130 -3.24 1.10 -33.89
N ALA A 131 -2.80 1.77 -32.84
CA ALA A 131 -3.61 1.99 -31.65
C ALA A 131 -3.81 3.46 -31.35
N GLN A 132 -4.95 3.77 -30.73
CA GLN A 132 -5.25 5.04 -30.09
C GLN A 132 -5.46 4.82 -28.60
N VAL A 133 -4.69 5.53 -27.78
CA VAL A 133 -4.79 5.57 -26.32
C VAL A 133 -5.30 6.94 -25.93
N VAL A 134 -6.40 6.99 -25.18
CA VAL A 134 -6.91 8.19 -24.52
C VAL A 134 -7.02 7.91 -23.04
N ILE A 135 -6.32 8.68 -22.23
CA ILE A 135 -6.38 8.64 -20.76
C ILE A 135 -6.81 10.01 -20.29
N LYS A 136 -7.85 10.06 -19.47
CA LYS A 136 -8.38 11.28 -18.90
C LYS A 136 -8.15 11.27 -17.41
N THR A 137 -7.08 11.88 -16.96
CA THR A 137 -6.72 12.01 -15.57
C THR A 137 -6.35 13.43 -15.23
N SER A 138 -6.41 13.78 -13.96
CA SER A 138 -5.86 15.03 -13.46
C SER A 138 -4.89 14.76 -12.31
N ARG A 139 -3.79 15.50 -12.28
CA ARG A 139 -2.76 15.43 -11.24
C ARG A 139 -2.53 16.83 -10.67
N SER A 140 -2.57 16.97 -9.35
CA SER A 140 -2.24 18.22 -8.68
C SER A 140 -1.38 17.99 -7.45
N LYS A 141 -0.56 18.99 -7.11
CA LYS A 141 0.21 18.95 -5.86
C LYS A 141 -0.77 19.06 -4.69
N SER A 142 -0.61 18.18 -3.73
CA SER A 142 -1.36 18.20 -2.47
C SER A 142 -0.42 18.12 -1.27
N THR A 143 -0.97 18.34 -0.10
CA THR A 143 -0.29 18.16 1.18
C THR A 143 -1.18 17.32 2.06
N GLY A 144 -0.59 16.28 2.69
CA GLY A 144 -1.22 15.51 3.75
C GLY A 144 -0.58 15.87 5.10
N GLU A 145 -1.24 15.52 6.18
CA GLU A 145 -0.75 15.72 7.54
C GLU A 145 -0.85 14.41 8.32
N ASN A 146 0.23 14.04 9.03
CA ASN A 146 0.14 13.02 10.07
C ASN A 146 -0.45 13.68 11.34
N VAL A 147 -1.36 12.98 12.01
CA VAL A 147 -1.93 13.46 13.27
C VAL A 147 -1.27 12.73 14.44
N LEU A 148 -0.71 13.47 15.36
CA LEU A 148 0.00 12.94 16.52
C LEU A 148 -0.72 13.32 17.82
N GLY A 149 -1.02 12.32 18.65
CA GLY A 149 -1.56 12.49 19.99
C GLY A 149 -0.57 11.97 21.04
N TYR A 150 -0.52 12.62 22.19
CA TYR A 150 0.41 12.22 23.27
C TYR A 150 -0.30 12.14 24.62
N LEU A 151 0.08 11.16 25.42
CA LEU A 151 -0.40 10.99 26.78
C LEU A 151 0.78 10.51 27.66
N GLY A 152 0.94 11.13 28.84
CA GLY A 152 2.00 10.74 29.80
C GLY A 152 3.39 11.22 29.43
N GLU A 153 4.39 10.72 30.17
CA GLU A 153 5.80 11.04 30.00
C GLU A 153 6.64 9.78 30.13
N GLY A 154 7.80 9.72 29.50
CA GLY A 154 8.71 8.60 29.57
C GLY A 154 9.11 8.04 28.21
N LYS A 155 9.52 6.79 28.16
CA LYS A 155 9.75 6.09 26.89
C LYS A 155 8.43 5.86 26.19
N LYS A 156 8.44 6.00 24.87
CA LYS A 156 7.24 5.97 24.04
C LYS A 156 6.81 4.55 23.71
N ILE A 157 5.52 4.29 23.86
CA ILE A 157 4.80 3.20 23.22
C ILE A 157 4.00 3.87 22.10
N ALA A 158 4.35 3.60 20.83
CA ALA A 158 3.63 4.15 19.70
C ALA A 158 2.48 3.21 19.30
N ILE A 159 1.31 3.76 19.00
CA ILE A 159 0.16 3.08 18.42
C ILE A 159 -0.11 3.74 17.07
N VAL A 160 -0.08 2.97 16.00
CA VAL A 160 -0.02 3.49 14.63
C VAL A 160 -1.15 2.91 13.79
N ALA A 161 -1.76 3.72 12.95
CA ALA A 161 -2.68 3.33 11.89
C ALA A 161 -2.65 4.41 10.80
N HIS A 162 -2.71 4.04 9.53
CA HIS A 162 -2.81 5.04 8.47
C HIS A 162 -4.26 5.47 8.20
N ILE A 163 -4.45 6.66 7.65
CA ILE A 163 -5.76 7.29 7.43
C ILE A 163 -6.09 7.43 5.93
N ASP A 164 -5.09 7.41 5.08
CA ASP A 164 -5.29 7.43 3.65
C ASP A 164 -5.72 6.05 3.13
N THR A 165 -6.08 5.99 1.88
CA THR A 165 -6.53 4.79 1.19
C THR A 165 -5.90 4.72 -0.18
N ALA A 166 -5.81 3.52 -0.74
CA ALA A 166 -5.44 3.34 -2.12
C ALA A 166 -6.39 4.13 -3.06
N PRO A 167 -5.91 4.61 -4.22
CA PRO A 167 -6.75 5.32 -5.17
C PRO A 167 -8.02 4.55 -5.53
N LYS A 168 -9.16 5.25 -5.65
CA LYS A 168 -10.48 4.67 -5.98
C LYS A 168 -11.07 3.74 -4.92
N THR A 169 -10.52 3.71 -3.72
CA THR A 169 -10.96 2.86 -2.60
C THR A 169 -11.74 3.68 -1.57
N ILE A 170 -12.77 3.08 -0.95
CA ILE A 170 -13.49 3.69 0.17
C ILE A 170 -12.65 3.61 1.44
N GLY A 171 -11.91 2.52 1.64
CA GLY A 171 -10.98 2.34 2.73
C GLY A 171 -11.65 2.09 4.09
N ALA A 172 -12.74 1.34 4.12
CA ALA A 172 -13.43 1.06 5.38
C ALA A 172 -12.66 0.10 6.27
N LEU A 173 -12.14 -0.99 5.69
CA LEU A 173 -11.28 -1.94 6.37
C LEU A 173 -9.84 -1.43 6.35
N ASP A 174 -9.39 -0.93 5.21
CA ASP A 174 -8.04 -0.46 4.92
C ASP A 174 -8.03 1.07 4.66
N ASN A 175 -7.87 1.97 5.69
CA ASN A 175 -7.67 1.55 7.08
C ASN A 175 -8.47 2.40 8.08
N ALA A 176 -9.71 2.78 7.72
CA ALA A 176 -10.57 3.50 8.67
C ALA A 176 -10.85 2.66 9.94
N SER A 177 -10.87 1.32 9.80
CA SER A 177 -11.04 0.39 10.92
C SER A 177 -9.87 0.43 11.91
N GLY A 178 -8.63 0.51 11.41
CA GLY A 178 -7.43 0.67 12.23
C GLY A 178 -7.43 1.99 12.97
N VAL A 179 -7.76 3.10 12.29
CA VAL A 179 -7.88 4.43 12.92
C VAL A 179 -8.97 4.42 14.00
N ALA A 180 -10.13 3.83 13.73
CA ALA A 180 -11.21 3.73 14.73
C ALA A 180 -10.77 2.91 15.95
N THR A 181 -10.04 1.82 15.74
CA THR A 181 -9.47 0.99 16.80
C THR A 181 -8.43 1.77 17.62
N LEU A 182 -7.55 2.52 16.97
CA LEU A 182 -6.57 3.41 17.62
C LEU A 182 -7.27 4.45 18.53
N LEU A 183 -8.32 5.09 18.02
CA LEU A 183 -9.10 6.06 18.82
C LEU A 183 -9.80 5.40 20.02
N ALA A 184 -10.31 4.17 19.84
CA ALA A 184 -10.88 3.40 20.94
C ALA A 184 -9.82 3.05 22.00
N ILE A 185 -8.59 2.70 21.61
CA ILE A 185 -7.46 2.49 22.52
C ILE A 185 -7.14 3.79 23.28
N ALA A 186 -7.06 4.92 22.57
CA ALA A 186 -6.80 6.21 23.19
C ALA A 186 -7.85 6.58 24.25
N GLU A 187 -9.13 6.34 23.97
CA GLU A 187 -10.22 6.56 24.93
C GLU A 187 -10.12 5.64 26.15
N LYS A 188 -9.73 4.36 25.96
CA LYS A 188 -9.57 3.40 27.06
C LYS A 188 -8.37 3.76 27.97
N LEU A 189 -7.31 4.31 27.39
CA LEU A 189 -6.08 4.64 28.11
C LEU A 189 -5.98 6.10 28.55
N LYS A 190 -6.98 6.95 28.30
CA LYS A 190 -6.92 8.40 28.59
C LYS A 190 -6.61 8.76 30.05
N ASP A 191 -7.00 7.89 31.00
CA ASP A 191 -6.75 8.05 32.44
C ASP A 191 -5.59 7.16 32.93
N CYS A 192 -4.84 6.53 32.01
CA CYS A 192 -3.68 5.71 32.35
C CYS A 192 -2.51 6.62 32.79
N HIS A 193 -1.99 6.37 33.98
CA HIS A 193 -0.88 7.12 34.58
C HIS A 193 0.37 6.22 34.71
N GLY A 194 0.74 5.53 33.63
CA GLY A 194 1.87 4.65 33.60
C GLY A 194 3.22 5.38 33.58
N LYS A 195 4.29 4.61 33.38
CA LYS A 195 5.68 5.08 33.32
C LYS A 195 6.11 5.41 31.89
N SER A 196 5.33 4.99 30.91
CA SER A 196 5.59 5.22 29.49
C SER A 196 4.74 6.36 28.95
N ALA A 197 5.28 7.09 27.98
CA ALA A 197 4.47 7.96 27.14
C ALA A 197 3.74 7.13 26.10
N LEU A 198 2.46 7.42 25.85
CA LEU A 198 1.73 6.88 24.71
C LEU A 198 1.77 7.90 23.57
N GLU A 199 2.17 7.45 22.39
CA GLU A 199 2.16 8.24 21.16
C GLU A 199 1.18 7.60 20.19
N PHE A 200 0.09 8.29 19.88
CA PHE A 200 -0.90 7.88 18.88
C PHE A 200 -0.53 8.53 17.56
N VAL A 201 -0.28 7.72 16.55
CA VAL A 201 0.18 8.18 15.23
C VAL A 201 -0.86 7.77 14.20
N ILE A 202 -1.61 8.75 13.69
CA ILE A 202 -2.47 8.55 12.53
C ILE A 202 -1.66 9.01 11.31
N MET A 203 -1.17 8.04 10.55
CA MET A 203 -0.25 8.25 9.44
C MET A 203 -1.00 8.55 8.15
N ASN A 204 -0.46 9.37 7.28
CA ASN A 204 -1.08 9.72 6.01
C ASN A 204 -0.11 9.43 4.86
N GLY A 205 -0.50 8.53 3.98
CA GLY A 205 0.25 8.20 2.79
C GLY A 205 0.91 6.83 2.81
N GLU A 206 0.42 5.88 3.62
CA GLU A 206 0.85 4.48 3.58
C GLU A 206 0.50 3.87 2.22
N ASP A 207 -0.74 4.05 1.77
CA ASP A 207 -1.26 3.61 0.48
C ASP A 207 -0.89 4.53 -0.70
N ASN A 208 -0.08 5.55 -0.46
CA ASN A 208 0.41 6.42 -1.52
C ASN A 208 1.74 5.90 -2.09
N TYR A 209 1.89 5.94 -3.41
CA TYR A 209 3.11 5.47 -4.10
C TYR A 209 4.44 5.99 -3.51
N ALA A 210 4.44 7.17 -2.89
CA ALA A 210 5.65 7.81 -2.33
C ALA A 210 5.75 7.70 -0.80
N MET A 211 4.75 7.13 -0.12
CA MET A 211 4.67 6.97 1.34
C MET A 211 5.12 8.22 2.13
N PRO A 212 4.57 9.40 1.81
CA PRO A 212 5.13 10.67 2.32
C PRO A 212 5.00 10.83 3.84
N GLY A 213 3.95 10.29 4.44
CA GLY A 213 3.75 10.34 5.89
C GLY A 213 4.74 9.48 6.65
N GLU A 214 5.02 8.29 6.14
CA GLU A 214 6.05 7.40 6.68
C GLU A 214 7.44 7.99 6.57
N MET A 215 7.76 8.69 5.47
CA MET A 215 9.04 9.37 5.33
C MET A 215 9.24 10.43 6.43
N VAL A 216 8.20 11.22 6.73
CA VAL A 216 8.24 12.22 7.82
C VAL A 216 8.40 11.56 9.19
N VAL A 217 7.70 10.43 9.43
CA VAL A 217 7.83 9.67 10.68
C VAL A 217 9.22 9.05 10.79
N SER A 218 9.77 8.52 9.69
CA SER A 218 11.13 7.97 9.65
C SER A 218 12.18 9.02 10.03
N GLU A 219 12.10 10.25 9.52
CA GLU A 219 13.01 11.33 9.90
C GLU A 219 12.92 11.68 11.38
N LYS A 220 11.70 11.79 11.93
CA LYS A 220 11.46 12.02 13.36
C LYS A 220 12.02 10.88 14.20
N LEU A 221 11.74 9.63 13.81
CA LEU A 221 12.19 8.43 14.49
C LEU A 221 13.71 8.37 14.56
N ALA A 222 14.43 8.69 13.47
CA ALA A 222 15.88 8.74 13.44
C ALA A 222 16.48 9.70 14.49
N ALA A 223 15.80 10.82 14.75
CA ALA A 223 16.23 11.81 15.76
C ALA A 223 15.93 11.36 17.21
N GLU A 224 14.92 10.51 17.43
CA GLU A 224 14.39 10.18 18.74
C GLU A 224 14.41 8.67 19.06
N LEU A 225 15.12 7.86 18.29
CA LEU A 225 15.08 6.39 18.33
C LEU A 225 15.18 5.80 19.75
N ALA A 226 16.10 6.30 20.56
CA ALA A 226 16.33 5.82 21.93
C ALA A 226 15.14 6.06 22.88
N THR A 227 14.19 6.88 22.49
CA THR A 227 12.99 7.18 23.29
C THR A 227 11.87 6.16 23.09
N TYR A 228 11.90 5.37 22.02
CA TYR A 228 10.88 4.38 21.74
C TYR A 228 11.12 3.07 22.48
N LYS A 229 10.05 2.49 22.95
CA LYS A 229 10.00 1.21 23.68
C LYS A 229 9.46 0.10 22.78
N ILE A 230 8.37 0.39 22.05
CA ILE A 230 7.70 -0.53 21.14
C ILE A 230 6.73 0.26 20.25
N VAL A 231 6.38 -0.27 19.09
CA VAL A 231 5.25 0.17 18.27
C VAL A 231 4.19 -0.93 18.17
N VAL A 232 2.93 -0.54 18.16
CA VAL A 232 1.77 -1.40 17.86
C VAL A 232 1.08 -0.86 16.62
N ASN A 233 1.09 -1.64 15.54
CA ASN A 233 0.45 -1.27 14.27
C ASN A 233 -0.93 -1.91 14.14
N LEU A 234 -1.89 -1.15 13.64
CA LEU A 234 -3.29 -1.53 13.46
C LEU A 234 -3.68 -1.28 12.01
N ASP A 235 -3.82 -2.35 11.25
CA ASP A 235 -4.09 -2.24 9.82
C ASP A 235 -5.03 -3.36 9.36
N GLY A 236 -6.14 -3.02 8.68
CA GLY A 236 -7.13 -3.99 8.23
C GLY A 236 -7.86 -4.71 9.39
N ILE A 237 -8.19 -3.99 10.46
CA ILE A 237 -8.77 -4.57 11.67
C ILE A 237 -10.26 -4.85 11.51
N GLY A 238 -10.69 -6.08 11.84
CA GLY A 238 -12.12 -6.40 11.98
C GLY A 238 -12.79 -6.83 10.68
N MET A 239 -12.08 -7.44 9.76
CA MET A 239 -12.67 -8.07 8.57
C MET A 239 -13.73 -9.08 9.00
N ARG A 240 -14.95 -8.93 8.48
CA ARG A 240 -16.09 -9.76 8.84
C ARG A 240 -15.85 -11.25 8.54
N GLY A 241 -15.97 -12.07 9.59
CA GLY A 241 -15.76 -13.53 9.49
C GLY A 241 -14.31 -13.97 9.60
N SER A 242 -13.35 -13.04 9.63
CA SER A 242 -11.93 -13.32 9.84
C SER A 242 -11.56 -13.26 11.32
N LYS A 243 -10.49 -13.96 11.70
CA LYS A 243 -9.79 -13.76 12.96
C LYS A 243 -8.83 -12.56 12.84
N ILE A 244 -8.32 -12.11 13.96
CA ILE A 244 -7.24 -11.14 14.01
C ILE A 244 -5.91 -11.88 14.00
N ALA A 245 -5.11 -11.66 12.97
CA ALA A 245 -3.73 -12.08 12.91
C ALA A 245 -2.85 -11.08 13.67
N TYR A 246 -1.87 -11.60 14.42
CA TYR A 246 -0.83 -10.78 15.00
C TYR A 246 0.53 -11.40 14.81
N SER A 247 1.55 -10.55 14.73
CA SER A 247 2.94 -10.97 14.65
C SER A 247 3.83 -10.06 15.46
N ASP A 248 4.87 -10.65 16.04
CA ASP A 248 5.86 -10.00 16.88
C ASP A 248 7.15 -9.78 16.07
N TYR A 249 7.74 -8.57 16.19
CA TYR A 249 8.99 -8.18 15.51
C TYR A 249 10.00 -7.77 16.56
N GLU A 250 11.03 -8.60 16.75
CA GLU A 250 12.18 -8.34 17.65
C GLU A 250 11.79 -7.95 19.09
N LEU A 251 10.67 -8.50 19.60
CA LEU A 251 10.24 -8.21 20.97
C LEU A 251 11.26 -8.70 22.01
N PRO A 252 11.53 -7.91 23.07
CA PRO A 252 12.15 -8.40 24.28
C PRO A 252 11.36 -9.57 24.90
N ASP A 253 12.05 -10.51 25.55
CA ASP A 253 11.42 -11.74 26.08
C ASP A 253 10.24 -11.46 27.01
N ASP A 254 10.34 -10.43 27.87
CA ASP A 254 9.28 -10.00 28.78
C ASP A 254 8.06 -9.46 28.05
N PHE A 255 8.24 -8.73 26.94
CA PHE A 255 7.13 -8.25 26.10
C PHE A 255 6.50 -9.38 25.30
N LYS A 256 7.31 -10.30 24.82
CA LYS A 256 6.83 -11.48 24.09
C LYS A 256 5.94 -12.36 24.97
N GLU A 257 6.33 -12.60 26.22
CA GLU A 257 5.50 -13.34 27.18
C GLU A 257 4.12 -12.65 27.41
N VAL A 258 4.12 -11.32 27.52
CA VAL A 258 2.89 -10.54 27.66
C VAL A 258 2.06 -10.57 26.38
N SER A 259 2.69 -10.45 25.20
CA SER A 259 2.03 -10.55 23.88
C SER A 259 1.33 -11.90 23.73
N GLU A 260 2.05 -13.00 23.91
CA GLU A 260 1.51 -14.35 23.85
C GLU A 260 0.34 -14.52 24.82
N LYS A 261 0.49 -14.09 26.08
CA LYS A 261 -0.58 -14.19 27.08
C LYS A 261 -1.80 -13.35 26.72
N THR A 262 -1.63 -12.18 26.14
CA THR A 262 -2.72 -11.27 25.83
C THR A 262 -3.52 -11.73 24.61
N PHE A 263 -2.81 -12.08 23.53
CA PHE A 263 -3.45 -12.39 22.24
C PHE A 263 -3.78 -13.88 22.06
N SER A 264 -3.28 -14.79 22.91
CA SER A 264 -3.67 -16.21 22.87
C SER A 264 -4.89 -16.58 23.72
N GLN A 265 -5.47 -15.63 24.47
CA GLN A 265 -6.56 -15.92 25.43
C GLN A 265 -7.97 -16.06 24.80
N GLY A 266 -8.12 -15.81 23.51
CA GLY A 266 -9.41 -15.87 22.81
C GLY A 266 -9.32 -16.66 21.50
N GLU A 267 -10.47 -17.12 21.01
CA GLU A 267 -10.56 -17.72 19.68
C GLU A 267 -10.46 -16.66 18.55
N GLU A 268 -10.49 -15.40 18.92
CA GLU A 268 -10.51 -14.24 18.00
C GLU A 268 -9.12 -13.97 17.38
N PHE A 269 -8.05 -14.37 18.07
CA PHE A 269 -6.68 -14.09 17.63
C PHE A 269 -5.98 -15.33 17.08
N VAL A 270 -5.03 -15.10 16.17
CA VAL A 270 -4.14 -16.13 15.62
C VAL A 270 -2.76 -15.54 15.39
N THR A 271 -1.71 -16.25 15.83
CA THR A 271 -0.33 -15.90 15.51
C THR A 271 -0.01 -16.28 14.09
N VAL A 272 0.66 -15.40 13.35
CA VAL A 272 1.13 -15.65 11.99
C VAL A 272 2.60 -15.27 11.85
N ASP A 273 3.25 -15.71 10.78
CA ASP A 273 4.62 -15.30 10.47
C ASP A 273 4.69 -13.78 10.19
N PRO A 274 5.80 -13.10 10.54
CA PRO A 274 6.00 -11.70 10.24
C PRO A 274 5.86 -11.39 8.76
N TRP A 275 5.19 -10.28 8.44
CA TRP A 275 5.03 -9.78 7.07
C TRP A 275 5.75 -8.43 6.88
N PRO A 276 6.30 -8.15 5.67
CA PRO A 276 7.17 -7.01 5.46
C PRO A 276 6.46 -5.74 4.97
N MET A 277 5.15 -5.61 5.18
CA MET A 277 4.34 -4.49 4.70
C MET A 277 3.63 -3.80 5.86
N GLY A 278 3.38 -2.49 5.73
CA GLY A 278 2.66 -1.65 6.69
C GLY A 278 3.56 -0.75 7.54
N ASP A 279 2.93 0.21 8.21
CA ASP A 279 3.56 1.29 8.98
C ASP A 279 4.58 0.84 10.04
N HIS A 280 4.40 -0.36 10.61
CA HIS A 280 5.35 -0.90 11.61
C HIS A 280 6.76 -1.10 11.05
N MET A 281 6.88 -1.33 9.75
CA MET A 281 8.17 -1.59 9.13
C MET A 281 9.10 -0.39 9.17
N VAL A 282 8.57 0.84 9.20
CA VAL A 282 9.35 2.06 9.41
C VAL A 282 10.09 2.02 10.75
N TYR A 283 9.43 1.49 11.79
CA TYR A 283 10.01 1.36 13.13
C TYR A 283 10.94 0.16 13.23
N VAL A 284 10.54 -1.00 12.70
CA VAL A 284 11.34 -2.24 12.71
C VAL A 284 12.65 -2.05 11.95
N ALA A 285 12.63 -1.41 10.79
CA ALA A 285 13.84 -1.11 10.01
C ALA A 285 14.87 -0.26 10.78
N MET A 286 14.43 0.48 11.79
CA MET A 286 15.30 1.28 12.68
C MET A 286 15.61 0.59 14.01
N GLY A 287 15.16 -0.66 14.21
CA GLY A 287 15.44 -1.44 15.42
C GLY A 287 14.49 -1.17 16.60
N VAL A 288 13.32 -0.59 16.35
CA VAL A 288 12.25 -0.51 17.36
C VAL A 288 11.42 -1.80 17.29
N PRO A 289 11.26 -2.52 18.41
CA PRO A 289 10.39 -3.70 18.45
C PRO A 289 8.94 -3.36 18.06
N ALA A 290 8.24 -4.30 17.45
CA ALA A 290 6.87 -4.07 17.02
C ALA A 290 5.93 -5.26 17.29
N ILE A 291 4.64 -4.94 17.40
CA ILE A 291 3.52 -5.87 17.18
C ILE A 291 2.68 -5.31 16.06
N ALA A 292 2.42 -6.10 15.05
CA ALA A 292 1.48 -5.75 14.00
C ALA A 292 0.23 -6.62 14.10
N LEU A 293 -0.93 -5.99 13.95
CA LEU A 293 -2.24 -6.65 13.96
C LEU A 293 -2.97 -6.34 12.65
N THR A 294 -3.61 -7.37 12.08
CA THR A 294 -4.46 -7.27 10.89
C THR A 294 -5.55 -8.35 10.96
N SER A 295 -6.45 -8.39 9.99
CA SER A 295 -7.35 -9.53 9.84
C SER A 295 -6.65 -10.67 9.10
N ALA A 296 -6.82 -11.91 9.56
CA ALA A 296 -6.07 -13.07 9.04
C ALA A 296 -6.31 -13.33 7.55
N ASP A 297 -7.49 -13.00 7.04
CA ASP A 297 -7.85 -13.23 5.64
C ASP A 297 -7.55 -12.05 4.71
N VAL A 298 -6.97 -10.94 5.23
CA VAL A 298 -6.63 -9.74 4.46
C VAL A 298 -5.73 -10.08 3.27
N PHE A 299 -4.65 -10.82 3.50
CA PHE A 299 -3.69 -11.13 2.44
C PHE A 299 -4.27 -11.96 1.28
N ALA A 300 -5.30 -12.75 1.54
CA ALA A 300 -6.00 -13.51 0.50
C ALA A 300 -6.99 -12.65 -0.32
N GLN A 301 -7.27 -11.42 0.13
CA GLN A 301 -8.28 -10.54 -0.44
C GLN A 301 -7.73 -9.14 -0.80
N MET A 302 -6.41 -8.94 -0.80
CA MET A 302 -5.75 -7.64 -1.06
C MET A 302 -6.26 -6.99 -2.36
N ASP A 303 -6.35 -7.74 -3.45
CA ASP A 303 -6.82 -7.22 -4.75
C ASP A 303 -8.25 -6.64 -4.70
N SER A 304 -9.08 -7.13 -3.75
CA SER A 304 -10.46 -6.64 -3.58
C SER A 304 -10.56 -5.50 -2.56
N LEU A 305 -9.58 -5.37 -1.66
CA LEU A 305 -9.54 -4.32 -0.64
C LEU A 305 -9.09 -2.99 -1.21
N HIS A 306 -8.23 -2.99 -2.22
CA HIS A 306 -7.86 -1.77 -2.95
C HIS A 306 -8.89 -1.43 -4.05
N GLY A 307 -10.19 -1.49 -3.72
CA GLY A 307 -11.28 -1.20 -4.64
C GLY A 307 -12.63 -0.99 -3.95
N ASP A 308 -13.70 -1.00 -4.74
CA ASP A 308 -15.09 -0.73 -4.28
C ASP A 308 -15.61 -1.76 -3.24
N ALA A 309 -14.97 -2.92 -3.13
CA ALA A 309 -15.33 -3.96 -2.16
C ALA A 309 -14.98 -3.58 -0.72
N ASP A 310 -14.00 -2.70 -0.51
CA ASP A 310 -13.63 -2.21 0.82
C ASP A 310 -14.58 -1.12 1.31
N ASN A 311 -15.76 -1.53 1.71
CA ASN A 311 -16.80 -0.66 2.26
C ASN A 311 -17.21 -1.11 3.67
N ALA A 312 -18.08 -0.36 4.35
CA ALA A 312 -18.47 -0.60 5.73
C ALA A 312 -19.11 -1.99 5.98
N ASP A 313 -19.62 -2.67 4.95
CA ASP A 313 -20.26 -3.97 5.10
C ASP A 313 -19.23 -5.09 5.39
N VAL A 314 -17.96 -4.89 5.02
CA VAL A 314 -16.90 -5.86 5.28
C VAL A 314 -16.30 -5.74 6.69
N VAL A 315 -16.63 -4.68 7.45
CA VAL A 315 -16.07 -4.44 8.78
C VAL A 315 -17.01 -4.95 9.88
N ASP A 316 -16.46 -5.69 10.83
CA ASP A 316 -17.10 -6.02 12.11
C ASP A 316 -16.55 -5.10 13.21
N VAL A 317 -17.30 -4.04 13.51
CA VAL A 317 -16.93 -3.03 14.53
C VAL A 317 -16.74 -3.65 15.92
N LYS A 318 -17.42 -4.77 16.23
CA LYS A 318 -17.22 -5.45 17.52
C LYS A 318 -15.81 -6.04 17.63
N MET A 319 -15.25 -6.49 16.51
CA MET A 319 -13.88 -7.00 16.48
C MET A 319 -12.87 -5.87 16.72
N CYS A 320 -13.14 -4.65 16.21
CA CYS A 320 -12.33 -3.48 16.51
C CYS A 320 -12.29 -3.18 18.02
N ASP A 321 -13.43 -3.29 18.73
CA ASP A 321 -13.48 -3.15 20.19
C ASP A 321 -12.71 -4.26 20.92
N VAL A 322 -12.79 -5.51 20.45
CA VAL A 322 -12.02 -6.65 21.00
C VAL A 322 -10.51 -6.40 20.88
N VAL A 323 -10.05 -5.91 19.72
CA VAL A 323 -8.65 -5.54 19.49
C VAL A 323 -8.25 -4.38 20.40
N ALA A 324 -9.09 -3.34 20.51
CA ALA A 324 -8.80 -2.19 21.36
C ALA A 324 -8.65 -2.60 22.83
N ASP A 325 -9.51 -3.50 23.33
CA ASP A 325 -9.40 -4.04 24.69
C ASP A 325 -8.14 -4.88 24.90
N ALA A 326 -7.76 -5.69 23.92
CA ALA A 326 -6.56 -6.53 23.99
C ALA A 326 -5.28 -5.67 23.98
N VAL A 327 -5.19 -4.70 23.06
CA VAL A 327 -4.03 -3.80 22.97
C VAL A 327 -3.92 -2.92 24.22
N ALA A 328 -5.02 -2.39 24.75
CA ALA A 328 -4.98 -1.63 26.00
C ALA A 328 -4.42 -2.47 27.15
N ARG A 329 -4.90 -3.73 27.33
CA ARG A 329 -4.36 -4.65 28.35
C ARG A 329 -2.87 -4.97 28.12
N PHE A 330 -2.46 -5.15 26.87
CA PHE A 330 -1.05 -5.37 26.55
C PHE A 330 -0.19 -4.19 27.00
N ILE A 331 -0.60 -2.96 26.62
CA ILE A 331 0.11 -1.72 26.99
C ILE A 331 0.19 -1.57 28.49
N GLU A 332 -0.89 -1.75 29.24
CA GLU A 332 -0.90 -1.68 30.71
C GLU A 332 0.02 -2.72 31.36
N ALA A 333 0.17 -3.89 30.75
CA ALA A 333 1.00 -4.97 31.30
C ALA A 333 2.50 -4.79 31.06
N ILE A 334 2.89 -4.09 29.98
CA ILE A 334 4.31 -3.81 29.68
C ILE A 334 4.79 -2.46 30.22
N ASP A 335 3.87 -1.62 30.73
CA ASP A 335 4.18 -0.30 31.28
C ASP A 335 4.66 -0.37 32.73
#